data_c5948d444c6908f68a6f5fc60b9a9170
#
_entry.id   c5948d444c6908f68a6f5fc60b9a9170
#
_cell.length_a   1.000
_cell.length_b   1.000
_cell.length_c   1.000
_cell.angle_alpha   90.00
_cell.angle_beta   90.00
_cell.angle_gamma   90.00
#
_symmetry.space_group_name_H-M   'P 1'
#
loop_
_entity.id
_entity.type
_entity.pdbx_description
1 polymer ?
#
loop_
_entity_poly.entity_id
_entity_poly.type
_entity_poly.pdbx_seq_one_letter_code
_entity_poly.pdbx_strand_id
1 'polypeptide(L)'
;CSKLHYNLFFIIFPDYNRTPFPDTSCFFPNATSEMMRDYYRVIYPEFDSGRFDELLEQFGLDPRRKIQTFSKGMKKQVSVLLGICTNTEYLLCDETFDGLDPVMRQAVKSLFASEILNRKFTPVIASHSLREIEDICDHVGLLHRGGILGVPDLLIGREEGSRLVAEGD
;
A
#
# COMPACT_ATOMS: atom_id res chain seq x y z
N CYS A 1 -27.43 -7.00 7.17
CA CYS A 1 -26.20 -6.65 6.45
C CYS A 1 -25.35 -5.81 7.38
N SER A 2 -24.37 -6.44 8.04
CA SER A 2 -23.38 -5.75 8.86
C SER A 2 -22.43 -5.02 7.91
N LYS A 3 -22.37 -3.67 8.02
CA LYS A 3 -21.35 -2.87 7.38
C LYS A 3 -20.01 -3.28 7.97
N LEU A 4 -19.19 -4.02 7.23
CA LEU A 4 -17.79 -4.17 7.54
C LEU A 4 -17.16 -2.78 7.38
N HIS A 5 -16.74 -2.19 8.49
CA HIS A 5 -15.95 -0.97 8.47
C HIS A 5 -14.51 -1.41 8.24
N TYR A 6 -13.99 -1.14 7.05
CA TYR A 6 -12.58 -1.29 6.75
C TYR A 6 -11.86 -0.06 7.31
N ASN A 7 -10.86 -0.26 8.17
CA ASN A 7 -10.02 0.84 8.65
C ASN A 7 -8.86 1.05 7.68
N LEU A 8 -9.15 1.58 6.50
CA LEU A 8 -8.13 1.99 5.56
C LEU A 8 -7.94 3.50 5.68
N PHE A 9 -6.79 3.93 6.20
CA PHE A 9 -6.48 5.34 6.40
C PHE A 9 -5.63 5.85 5.23
N PHE A 10 -6.01 6.98 4.68
CA PHE A 10 -5.35 7.58 3.54
C PHE A 10 -4.91 9.02 3.84
N ILE A 11 -3.71 9.40 3.39
CA ILE A 11 -3.19 10.77 3.48
C ILE A 11 -2.85 11.26 2.08
N ILE A 12 -3.52 12.34 1.62
CA ILE A 12 -3.23 13.01 0.35
C ILE A 12 -2.24 14.15 0.59
N PHE A 13 -1.20 14.23 -0.24
CA PHE A 13 -0.24 15.33 -0.28
C PHE A 13 -0.53 16.21 -1.51
N PRO A 14 -1.13 17.42 -1.37
CA PRO A 14 -1.50 18.22 -2.52
C PRO A 14 -0.32 18.89 -3.23
N ASP A 15 0.82 19.07 -2.55
CA ASP A 15 2.00 19.76 -3.11
C ASP A 15 3.30 19.14 -2.61
N TYR A 16 3.67 17.98 -3.15
CA TYR A 16 5.00 17.44 -2.93
C TYR A 16 5.92 17.88 -4.07
N ASN A 17 6.49 19.07 -3.94
CA ASN A 17 7.61 19.51 -4.74
C ASN A 17 8.83 18.69 -4.30
N ARG A 18 9.14 17.68 -5.08
CA ARG A 18 10.26 16.75 -5.10
C ARG A 18 11.40 17.04 -4.12
N THR A 19 11.33 16.53 -2.90
CA THR A 19 12.54 16.06 -2.24
C THR A 19 12.75 14.59 -2.64
N PRO A 20 13.95 14.17 -3.02
CA PRO A 20 14.22 12.81 -3.43
C PRO A 20 14.23 11.90 -2.20
N PHE A 21 13.05 11.49 -1.69
CA PHE A 21 13.00 10.20 -1.05
C PHE A 21 13.25 9.18 -2.18
N PRO A 22 14.22 8.29 -2.03
CA PRO A 22 14.51 7.34 -3.09
C PRO A 22 13.26 6.51 -3.30
N ASP A 23 12.66 6.64 -4.47
CA ASP A 23 11.57 5.84 -5.03
C ASP A 23 12.00 4.37 -5.25
N THR A 24 13.03 3.97 -4.54
CA THR A 24 13.61 2.65 -4.51
C THR A 24 13.39 2.05 -3.14
N SER A 25 12.47 1.09 -3.08
CA SER A 25 12.42 0.11 -1.99
C SER A 25 13.84 -0.13 -1.47
N CYS A 26 14.03 0.01 -0.16
CA CYS A 26 15.36 -0.14 0.47
C CYS A 26 15.81 -1.61 0.44
N PHE A 27 16.12 -2.11 -0.76
CA PHE A 27 16.70 -3.44 -0.92
C PHE A 27 18.22 -3.35 -0.87
N PHE A 28 18.85 -4.34 -0.24
CA PHE A 28 20.30 -4.45 -0.26
C PHE A 28 20.83 -4.62 -1.69
N PRO A 29 22.04 -4.15 -1.98
CA PRO A 29 22.69 -4.41 -3.26
C PRO A 29 22.75 -5.94 -3.52
N ASN A 30 22.36 -6.35 -4.72
CA ASN A 30 22.29 -7.77 -5.12
C ASN A 30 21.32 -8.67 -4.32
N ALA A 31 20.43 -8.10 -3.51
CA ALA A 31 19.43 -8.87 -2.79
C ALA A 31 18.51 -9.64 -3.74
N THR A 32 18.12 -10.84 -3.31
CA THR A 32 17.01 -11.61 -3.86
C THR A 32 15.81 -11.53 -2.92
N SER A 33 14.62 -11.93 -3.38
CA SER A 33 13.43 -11.96 -2.53
C SER A 33 13.61 -12.93 -1.35
N GLU A 34 14.29 -14.06 -1.54
CA GLU A 34 14.64 -14.99 -0.45
C GLU A 34 15.53 -14.32 0.62
N MET A 35 16.55 -13.58 0.20
CA MET A 35 17.44 -12.87 1.14
C MET A 35 16.67 -11.81 1.93
N MET A 36 15.74 -11.10 1.29
CA MET A 36 14.90 -10.12 1.98
C MET A 36 13.93 -10.79 2.95
N ARG A 37 13.33 -11.93 2.58
CA ARG A 37 12.50 -12.75 3.48
C ARG A 37 13.28 -13.13 4.75
N ASP A 38 14.48 -13.68 4.58
CA ASP A 38 15.31 -14.14 5.69
C ASP A 38 15.72 -12.97 6.60
N TYR A 39 15.99 -11.80 6.02
CA TYR A 39 16.28 -10.58 6.76
C TYR A 39 15.06 -10.09 7.56
N TYR A 40 13.86 -10.05 6.94
CA TYR A 40 12.64 -9.62 7.59
C TYR A 40 12.23 -10.56 8.73
N ARG A 41 12.44 -11.86 8.58
CA ARG A 41 12.22 -12.86 9.64
C ARG A 41 13.06 -12.61 10.90
N VAL A 42 14.24 -12.02 10.75
CA VAL A 42 15.09 -11.66 11.90
C VAL A 42 14.57 -10.41 12.61
N ILE A 43 14.04 -9.44 11.86
CA ILE A 43 13.60 -8.15 12.41
C ILE A 43 12.17 -8.23 12.96
N TYR A 44 11.29 -8.96 12.30
CA TYR A 44 9.88 -9.10 12.65
C TYR A 44 9.61 -10.50 13.16
N PRO A 45 9.41 -10.70 14.49
CA PRO A 45 9.21 -12.02 15.08
C PRO A 45 8.01 -12.80 14.51
N GLU A 46 6.96 -12.06 14.11
CA GLU A 46 5.73 -12.62 13.55
C GLU A 46 5.74 -12.70 12.01
N PHE A 47 6.92 -12.56 11.38
CA PHE A 47 7.01 -12.61 9.92
C PHE A 47 6.66 -14.00 9.38
N ASP A 48 5.64 -14.05 8.50
CA ASP A 48 5.18 -15.29 7.88
C ASP A 48 5.95 -15.57 6.58
N SER A 49 7.02 -16.38 6.71
CA SER A 49 7.85 -16.78 5.57
C SER A 49 7.11 -17.68 4.60
N GLY A 50 6.24 -18.57 5.09
CA GLY A 50 5.45 -19.46 4.23
C GLY A 50 4.48 -18.68 3.35
N ARG A 51 3.75 -17.75 3.98
CA ARG A 51 2.85 -16.84 3.26
C ARG A 51 3.59 -15.99 2.22
N PHE A 52 4.78 -15.51 2.55
CA PHE A 52 5.59 -14.74 1.60
C PHE A 52 5.98 -15.56 0.37
N ASP A 53 6.40 -16.82 0.55
CA ASP A 53 6.78 -17.70 -0.55
C ASP A 53 5.56 -18.02 -1.45
N GLU A 54 4.40 -18.29 -0.87
CA GLU A 54 3.14 -18.47 -1.61
C GLU A 54 2.76 -17.24 -2.43
N LEU A 55 2.89 -16.04 -1.84
CA LEU A 55 2.59 -14.79 -2.54
C LEU A 55 3.59 -14.51 -3.67
N LEU A 56 4.88 -14.81 -3.50
CA LEU A 56 5.85 -14.70 -4.61
C LEU A 56 5.44 -15.57 -5.79
N GLU A 57 5.02 -16.81 -5.53
CA GLU A 57 4.53 -17.72 -6.58
C GLU A 57 3.26 -17.19 -7.25
N GLN A 58 2.29 -16.74 -6.45
CA GLN A 58 1.04 -16.16 -6.95
C GLN A 58 1.26 -14.93 -7.84
N PHE A 59 2.24 -14.09 -7.51
CA PHE A 59 2.61 -12.90 -8.28
C PHE A 59 3.62 -13.17 -9.40
N GLY A 60 4.04 -14.44 -9.59
CA GLY A 60 4.99 -14.83 -10.63
C GLY A 60 6.39 -14.23 -10.45
N LEU A 61 6.80 -14.00 -9.21
CA LEU A 61 8.09 -13.42 -8.87
C LEU A 61 9.11 -14.52 -8.51
N ASP A 62 10.18 -14.62 -9.29
CA ASP A 62 11.26 -15.58 -9.01
C ASP A 62 12.00 -15.17 -7.71
N PRO A 63 11.95 -16.02 -6.65
CA PRO A 63 12.53 -15.71 -5.35
C PRO A 63 14.06 -15.56 -5.38
N ARG A 64 14.75 -16.19 -6.35
CA ARG A 64 16.21 -16.21 -6.49
C ARG A 64 16.74 -15.14 -7.42
N ARG A 65 15.88 -14.52 -8.20
CA ARG A 65 16.29 -13.45 -9.11
C ARG A 65 16.66 -12.20 -8.33
N LYS A 66 17.73 -11.52 -8.74
CA LYS A 66 18.16 -10.26 -8.11
C LYS A 66 17.08 -9.19 -8.28
N ILE A 67 16.63 -8.61 -7.17
CA ILE A 67 15.56 -7.57 -7.15
C ILE A 67 15.96 -6.36 -7.99
N GLN A 68 17.25 -6.00 -8.04
CA GLN A 68 17.70 -4.89 -8.89
C GLN A 68 17.38 -5.07 -10.38
N THR A 69 17.21 -6.32 -10.87
CA THR A 69 16.85 -6.63 -12.26
C THR A 69 15.34 -6.64 -12.50
N PHE A 70 14.53 -6.44 -11.47
CA PHE A 70 13.08 -6.34 -11.58
C PHE A 70 12.67 -4.99 -12.14
N SER A 71 11.52 -4.93 -12.81
CA SER A 71 10.88 -3.67 -13.17
C SER A 71 10.51 -2.86 -11.91
N LYS A 72 10.22 -1.56 -12.06
CA LYS A 72 9.73 -0.71 -10.97
C LYS A 72 8.51 -1.34 -10.29
N GLY A 73 7.55 -1.81 -11.08
CA GLY A 73 6.35 -2.48 -10.57
C GLY A 73 6.64 -3.77 -9.81
N MET A 74 7.50 -4.65 -10.33
CA MET A 74 7.90 -5.88 -9.64
C MET A 74 8.62 -5.60 -8.30
N LYS A 75 9.47 -4.59 -8.25
CA LYS A 75 10.11 -4.15 -6.99
C LYS A 75 9.08 -3.73 -5.97
N LYS A 76 8.09 -2.95 -6.41
CA LYS A 76 6.99 -2.50 -5.57
C LYS A 76 6.15 -3.66 -5.04
N GLN A 77 5.86 -4.65 -5.88
CA GLN A 77 5.19 -5.89 -5.46
C GLN A 77 5.97 -6.57 -4.33
N VAL A 78 7.27 -6.84 -4.50
CA VAL A 78 8.10 -7.46 -3.45
C VAL A 78 8.02 -6.66 -2.14
N SER A 79 8.10 -5.33 -2.22
CA SER A 79 8.03 -4.45 -1.05
C SER A 79 6.69 -4.59 -0.30
N VAL A 80 5.58 -4.61 -1.04
CA VAL A 80 4.23 -4.79 -0.48
C VAL A 80 4.08 -6.17 0.16
N LEU A 81 4.52 -7.23 -0.53
CA LEU A 81 4.45 -8.59 -0.02
C LEU A 81 5.26 -8.76 1.27
N LEU A 82 6.47 -8.20 1.33
CA LEU A 82 7.28 -8.18 2.55
C LEU A 82 6.52 -7.47 3.68
N GLY A 83 5.96 -6.28 3.42
CA GLY A 83 5.21 -5.51 4.40
C GLY A 83 4.00 -6.26 4.95
N ILE A 84 3.21 -6.90 4.10
CA ILE A 84 2.05 -7.70 4.50
C ILE A 84 2.46 -8.87 5.41
N CYS A 85 3.54 -9.57 5.05
CA CYS A 85 4.01 -10.74 5.80
C CYS A 85 4.69 -10.40 7.14
N THR A 86 4.94 -9.12 7.45
CA THR A 86 5.40 -8.74 8.80
C THR A 86 4.36 -8.98 9.89
N ASN A 87 3.10 -9.22 9.52
CA ASN A 87 1.96 -9.39 10.43
C ASN A 87 1.75 -8.23 11.42
N THR A 88 2.24 -7.04 11.08
CA THR A 88 1.99 -5.81 11.86
C THR A 88 0.52 -5.36 11.74
N GLU A 89 0.00 -4.69 12.78
CA GLU A 89 -1.34 -4.11 12.76
C GLU A 89 -1.45 -2.94 11.76
N TYR A 90 -0.38 -2.15 11.61
CA TYR A 90 -0.31 -0.99 10.71
C TYR A 90 0.77 -1.20 9.66
N LEU A 91 0.45 -0.92 8.39
CA LEU A 91 1.40 -0.91 7.29
C LEU A 91 1.40 0.46 6.63
N LEU A 92 2.53 1.15 6.68
CA LEU A 92 2.71 2.45 6.02
C LEU A 92 3.14 2.21 4.57
N CYS A 93 2.35 2.73 3.64
CA CYS A 93 2.52 2.54 2.20
C CYS A 93 2.69 3.90 1.52
N ASP A 94 3.85 4.13 0.91
CA ASP A 94 4.11 5.35 0.17
C ASP A 94 4.08 5.06 -1.34
N GLU A 95 3.18 5.78 -2.06
CA GLU A 95 2.99 5.65 -3.52
C GLU A 95 2.88 4.19 -4.01
N THR A 96 2.18 3.35 -3.24
CA THR A 96 2.18 1.88 -3.42
C THR A 96 1.65 1.45 -4.78
N PHE A 97 0.70 2.17 -5.35
CA PHE A 97 0.08 1.83 -6.63
C PHE A 97 0.77 2.48 -7.84
N ASP A 98 1.69 3.44 -7.61
CA ASP A 98 2.40 4.10 -8.69
C ASP A 98 3.33 3.13 -9.44
N GLY A 99 3.27 3.17 -10.77
CA GLY A 99 4.06 2.29 -11.64
C GLY A 99 3.60 0.83 -11.70
N LEU A 100 2.48 0.46 -11.06
CA LEU A 100 1.82 -0.81 -11.27
C LEU A 100 0.90 -0.73 -12.50
N ASP A 101 0.92 -1.78 -13.33
CA ASP A 101 -0.10 -1.93 -14.35
C ASP A 101 -1.49 -2.19 -13.73
N PRO A 102 -2.59 -1.99 -14.48
CA PRO A 102 -3.94 -2.11 -13.93
C PRO A 102 -4.26 -3.49 -13.32
N VAL A 103 -3.72 -4.56 -13.87
CA VAL A 103 -3.96 -5.93 -13.38
C VAL A 103 -3.26 -6.14 -12.04
N MET A 104 -1.98 -5.75 -11.96
CA MET A 104 -1.20 -5.85 -10.73
C MET A 104 -1.73 -4.92 -9.64
N ARG A 105 -2.18 -3.73 -10.00
CA ARG A 105 -2.85 -2.81 -9.07
C ARG A 105 -4.08 -3.45 -8.44
N GLN A 106 -4.93 -4.07 -9.25
CA GLN A 106 -6.11 -4.78 -8.76
C GLN A 106 -5.75 -5.98 -7.88
N ALA A 107 -4.69 -6.72 -8.22
CA ALA A 107 -4.22 -7.84 -7.41
C ALA A 107 -3.75 -7.37 -6.01
N VAL A 108 -3.00 -6.27 -5.93
CA VAL A 108 -2.56 -5.68 -4.66
C VAL A 108 -3.75 -5.15 -3.84
N LYS A 109 -4.73 -4.49 -4.48
CA LYS A 109 -5.96 -4.04 -3.82
C LYS A 109 -6.73 -5.22 -3.22
N SER A 110 -6.91 -6.30 -3.98
CA SER A 110 -7.59 -7.52 -3.52
C SER A 110 -6.83 -8.17 -2.36
N LEU A 111 -5.50 -8.15 -2.39
CA LEU A 111 -4.67 -8.67 -1.31
C LEU A 111 -4.86 -7.86 -0.03
N PHE A 112 -4.85 -6.52 -0.09
CA PHE A 112 -5.14 -5.66 1.08
C PHE A 112 -6.54 -5.94 1.64
N ALA A 113 -7.56 -6.00 0.78
CA ALA A 113 -8.92 -6.30 1.20
C ALA A 113 -9.03 -7.66 1.91
N SER A 114 -8.35 -8.68 1.40
CA SER A 114 -8.29 -10.01 2.02
C SER A 114 -7.62 -9.96 3.40
N GLU A 115 -6.50 -9.26 3.53
CA GLU A 115 -5.79 -9.14 4.81
C GLU A 115 -6.61 -8.40 5.86
N ILE A 116 -7.31 -7.32 5.48
CA ILE A 116 -8.21 -6.55 6.37
C ILE A 116 -9.35 -7.44 6.88
N LEU A 117 -9.87 -8.34 6.05
CA LEU A 117 -10.95 -9.27 6.43
C LEU A 117 -10.48 -10.38 7.37
N ASN A 118 -9.24 -10.82 7.23
CA ASN A 118 -8.73 -12.00 7.91
C ASN A 118 -8.03 -11.69 9.24
N ARG A 119 -7.55 -10.47 9.44
CA ARG A 119 -6.83 -10.06 10.64
C ARG A 119 -7.00 -8.58 10.96
N LYS A 120 -6.60 -8.16 12.15
CA LYS A 120 -6.52 -6.75 12.50
C LYS A 120 -5.38 -6.09 11.74
N PHE A 121 -5.69 -5.44 10.64
CA PHE A 121 -4.74 -4.85 9.72
C PHE A 121 -5.26 -3.52 9.19
N THR A 122 -4.44 -2.49 9.27
CA THR A 122 -4.77 -1.14 8.81
C THR A 122 -3.64 -0.62 7.91
N PRO A 123 -3.74 -0.75 6.59
CA PRO A 123 -2.80 -0.10 5.69
C PRO A 123 -3.07 1.41 5.67
N VAL A 124 -2.00 2.19 5.82
CA VAL A 124 -2.00 3.65 5.71
C VAL A 124 -1.27 4.00 4.42
N ILE A 125 -2.00 4.49 3.43
CA ILE A 125 -1.48 4.70 2.08
C ILE A 125 -1.32 6.21 1.84
N ALA A 126 -0.11 6.64 1.51
CA ALA A 126 0.15 7.97 0.98
C ALA A 126 0.17 7.91 -0.55
N SER A 127 -0.53 8.82 -1.22
CA SER A 127 -0.53 8.97 -2.68
C SER A 127 -0.93 10.38 -3.09
N HIS A 128 -0.53 10.76 -4.28
CA HIS A 128 -0.97 12.00 -4.93
C HIS A 128 -2.17 11.78 -5.87
N SER A 129 -2.64 10.53 -6.03
CA SER A 129 -3.70 10.16 -6.94
C SER A 129 -4.95 9.70 -6.20
N LEU A 130 -5.95 10.58 -6.10
CA LEU A 130 -7.24 10.27 -5.49
C LEU A 130 -7.94 9.08 -6.16
N ARG A 131 -7.86 8.99 -7.49
CA ARG A 131 -8.50 7.93 -8.28
C ARG A 131 -7.99 6.52 -7.97
N GLU A 132 -6.75 6.42 -7.49
CA GLU A 132 -6.14 5.11 -7.20
C GLU A 132 -6.67 4.48 -5.91
N ILE A 133 -7.27 5.28 -5.06
CA ILE A 133 -7.63 4.94 -3.70
C ILE A 133 -9.11 5.05 -3.42
N GLU A 134 -9.83 5.77 -4.27
CA GLU A 134 -11.26 6.10 -4.10
C GLU A 134 -12.14 4.84 -3.92
N ASP A 135 -11.75 3.72 -4.54
CA ASP A 135 -12.48 2.46 -4.49
C ASP A 135 -12.06 1.52 -3.35
N ILE A 136 -11.01 1.86 -2.58
CA ILE A 136 -10.50 0.99 -1.51
C ILE A 136 -10.41 1.64 -0.13
N CYS A 137 -10.48 2.98 -0.04
CA CYS A 137 -10.31 3.70 1.21
C CYS A 137 -11.65 4.05 1.86
N ASP A 138 -11.77 3.81 3.17
CA ASP A 138 -12.92 4.24 3.97
C ASP A 138 -12.70 5.63 4.58
N HIS A 139 -11.44 5.98 4.82
CA HIS A 139 -11.06 7.25 5.41
C HIS A 139 -9.99 7.93 4.57
N VAL A 140 -10.14 9.22 4.35
CA VAL A 140 -9.18 10.04 3.60
C VAL A 140 -8.80 11.25 4.43
N GLY A 141 -7.50 11.51 4.53
CA GLY A 141 -6.96 12.71 5.15
C GLY A 141 -6.15 13.51 4.14
N LEU A 142 -6.35 14.83 4.10
CA LEU A 142 -5.54 15.72 3.28
C LEU A 142 -4.41 16.30 4.13
N LEU A 143 -3.16 16.00 3.78
CA LEU A 143 -2.02 16.62 4.44
C LEU A 143 -1.66 17.94 3.73
N HIS A 144 -1.80 19.06 4.45
CA HIS A 144 -1.49 20.40 3.94
C HIS A 144 -0.67 21.19 4.96
N ARG A 145 0.49 21.73 4.56
CA ARG A 145 1.39 22.56 5.39
C ARG A 145 1.72 21.98 6.77
N GLY A 146 1.92 20.66 6.84
CA GLY A 146 2.25 19.97 8.10
C GLY A 146 1.05 19.68 9.02
N GLY A 147 -0.18 19.99 8.60
CA GLY A 147 -1.42 19.65 9.28
C GLY A 147 -2.26 18.67 8.48
N ILE A 148 -3.09 17.90 9.15
CA ILE A 148 -4.08 17.03 8.52
C ILE A 148 -5.41 17.80 8.52
N LEU A 149 -5.92 18.09 7.33
CA LEU A 149 -7.29 18.52 7.15
C LEU A 149 -8.15 17.27 7.12
N GLY A 150 -8.93 17.05 8.18
CA GLY A 150 -9.89 15.97 8.22
C GLY A 150 -10.93 16.19 7.13
N VAL A 151 -11.01 15.28 6.17
CA VAL A 151 -12.18 15.18 5.32
C VAL A 151 -13.20 14.39 6.14
N PRO A 152 -14.36 14.98 6.53
CA PRO A 152 -15.37 14.21 7.20
C PRO A 152 -15.75 13.03 6.33
N ASP A 153 -15.96 11.88 6.95
CA ASP A 153 -16.28 10.59 6.35
C ASP A 153 -16.69 10.71 4.90
N LEU A 154 -15.74 10.57 3.99
CA LEU A 154 -16.09 10.39 2.60
C LEU A 154 -16.79 9.02 2.59
N LEU A 155 -18.11 9.07 2.81
CA LEU A 155 -18.98 8.04 2.32
C LEU A 155 -18.75 8.06 0.82
N ILE A 156 -17.75 7.34 0.37
CA ILE A 156 -17.53 7.07 -1.04
C ILE A 156 -18.77 6.30 -1.46
N GLY A 157 -19.73 7.13 -1.89
CA GLY A 157 -21.09 6.72 -2.17
C GLY A 157 -21.09 5.74 -3.33
N ARG A 158 -21.59 4.61 -3.03
CA ARG A 158 -22.51 4.00 -3.97
C ARG A 158 -23.76 4.87 -3.92
N GLU A 159 -23.95 5.61 -5.03
CA GLU A 159 -25.11 6.43 -5.40
C GLU A 159 -25.06 7.92 -5.02
N GLU A 160 -25.16 8.72 -6.08
CA GLU A 160 -25.48 10.14 -6.25
C GLU A 160 -24.37 11.15 -5.98
N GLY A 161 -23.97 11.75 -7.10
CA GLY A 161 -23.17 12.94 -7.29
C GLY A 161 -23.16 13.97 -6.16
N SER A 162 -22.14 13.96 -5.35
CA SER A 162 -21.85 15.07 -4.44
C SER A 162 -20.69 15.88 -4.99
N ARG A 163 -21.01 17.08 -5.48
CA ARG A 163 -20.06 18.14 -5.80
C ARG A 163 -19.28 18.50 -4.55
N LEU A 164 -17.96 18.40 -4.64
CA LEU A 164 -17.06 19.10 -3.74
C LEU A 164 -17.27 20.60 -3.92
N VAL A 165 -17.92 21.24 -2.97
CA VAL A 165 -17.94 22.68 -2.85
C VAL A 165 -16.71 23.06 -2.02
N ALA A 166 -15.67 23.56 -2.67
CA ALA A 166 -14.60 24.28 -2.00
C ALA A 166 -15.18 25.66 -1.62
N GLU A 167 -15.56 25.85 -0.37
CA GLU A 167 -15.70 27.19 0.17
C GLU A 167 -14.31 27.70 0.52
N GLY A 168 -13.83 28.64 -0.29
CA GLY A 168 -12.69 29.47 0.04
C GLY A 168 -13.22 30.77 0.68
N ASP A 169 -12.58 31.14 1.75
CA ASP A 169 -12.33 32.52 2.18
C ASP A 169 -10.95 32.61 2.79
#